data_c90e172c896548c2a72ed9f73f914211
#
_entry.id   c90e172c896548c2a72ed9f73f914211
#
_cell.length_a   1.000
_cell.length_b   1.000
_cell.length_c   1.000
_cell.angle_alpha   90.00
_cell.angle_beta   90.00
_cell.angle_gamma   90.00
#
_symmetry.space_group_name_H-M   'P 1'
#
loop_
_entity.id
_entity.type
_entity.pdbx_description
1 polymer ?
#
loop_
_entity_poly.entity_id
_entity_poly.type
_entity_poly.pdbx_seq_one_letter_code
_entity_poly.pdbx_strand_id
1 'polypeptide(L)'
;MDIKGLLLTLALLSTGMGTAMAQSADSVVREVKEGWQLGLFPTLTYSNTLGFQFGACGNVFYYGYGEGNSYPDPLHKFSFEASHFTKGRSRFWLALDSKALLPGWRVTLSALDIMDPLYYFYGFNGAAQPYSEELDEELHYNVDRNIFQAFANFQRPLSPKMKVVAGVSFSNYRLRDYDGSRYGGNDTATLYRAYVDGGIIGSEEAGGGNVLEVRGGIVYDTRDIEAAPNRGILLEAFLNSGFAAKHNYFKACAYFSHFLHIPLGLKPGDPVFAYRLGYEGTINGDAPFYMQQSIPMLVPHTMLTEGFGSAKTIRGYYENRIVADGVVWGNFELRVKVVKFALWNQYFYIAVNPFFDLGFIVQPYRLDRQADAFSTTPGSAASFVEVRLRDEARRPLVSYGMGFKLAWNENFILSAELAHCVDRGLGSPFWIDLGVNYVF
;
A
#
# COMPACT_ATOMS: atom_id res chain seq x y z
N MET A 1 0.35 2.90 26.42
CA MET A 1 1.55 3.74 26.59
C MET A 1 1.09 5.19 26.43
N ASP A 2 1.29 6.01 27.45
CA ASP A 2 0.70 7.34 27.55
C ASP A 2 1.33 8.27 26.48
N ILE A 3 0.51 9.06 25.78
CA ILE A 3 0.92 10.05 24.76
C ILE A 3 2.03 10.97 25.26
N LYS A 4 2.06 11.22 26.57
CA LYS A 4 3.15 11.95 27.24
C LYS A 4 4.51 11.26 27.14
N GLY A 5 4.54 9.95 27.13
CA GLY A 5 5.79 9.16 26.95
C GLY A 5 6.35 9.27 25.54
N LEU A 6 5.50 9.29 24.51
CA LEU A 6 5.92 9.44 23.11
C LEU A 6 6.46 10.85 22.82
N LEU A 7 5.81 11.87 23.38
CA LEU A 7 6.27 13.27 23.29
C LEU A 7 7.58 13.50 24.06
N LEU A 8 7.78 12.80 25.18
CA LEU A 8 9.03 12.88 25.96
C LEU A 8 10.21 12.22 25.22
N THR A 9 9.98 11.13 24.49
CA THR A 9 11.00 10.45 23.69
C THR A 9 11.40 11.28 22.47
N LEU A 10 10.45 11.96 21.84
CA LEU A 10 10.72 12.97 20.78
C LEU A 10 11.44 14.19 21.31
N ALA A 11 11.14 14.66 22.53
CA ALA A 11 11.81 15.77 23.18
C ALA A 11 13.22 15.41 23.65
N LEU A 12 13.48 14.17 24.11
CA LEU A 12 14.82 13.71 24.50
C LEU A 12 15.75 13.50 23.31
N LEU A 13 15.23 13.19 22.13
CA LEU A 13 16.02 13.23 20.89
C LEU A 13 16.39 14.66 20.45
N SER A 14 15.65 15.67 20.89
CA SER A 14 15.94 17.07 20.59
C SER A 14 16.96 17.73 21.52
N THR A 15 17.15 17.23 22.75
CA THR A 15 18.06 17.83 23.75
C THR A 15 19.50 17.31 23.71
N GLY A 16 19.79 16.21 22.95
CA GLY A 16 21.14 15.69 22.72
C GLY A 16 21.87 16.29 21.51
N MET A 17 21.22 17.17 20.75
CA MET A 17 21.81 17.83 19.59
C MET A 17 22.45 19.15 20.04
N GLY A 18 23.77 19.08 20.27
CA GLY A 18 24.59 20.29 20.39
C GLY A 18 24.35 21.21 19.19
N THR A 19 24.51 22.50 19.43
CA THR A 19 24.34 23.60 18.49
C THR A 19 25.04 23.43 17.13
N ALA A 20 24.50 22.55 16.28
CA ALA A 20 24.83 22.53 14.87
C ALA A 20 24.09 23.70 14.22
N MET A 21 24.83 24.71 13.74
CA MET A 21 24.24 25.83 13.02
C MET A 21 23.48 25.30 11.81
N ALA A 22 22.17 25.49 11.78
CA ALA A 22 21.36 25.25 10.59
C ALA A 22 21.84 26.23 9.52
N GLN A 23 22.48 25.73 8.47
CA GLN A 23 22.84 26.51 7.29
C GLN A 23 21.60 26.73 6.41
N SER A 24 21.55 27.84 5.68
CA SER A 24 20.50 28.00 4.69
C SER A 24 20.61 26.91 3.63
N ALA A 25 19.47 26.30 3.26
CA ALA A 25 19.44 25.16 2.34
C ALA A 25 20.07 25.47 0.96
N ASP A 26 20.12 26.75 0.59
CA ASP A 26 20.67 27.23 -0.69
C ASP A 26 22.22 27.24 -0.74
N SER A 27 22.90 27.04 0.40
CA SER A 27 24.37 27.05 0.49
C SER A 27 25.01 25.66 0.48
N VAL A 28 24.21 24.59 0.45
CA VAL A 28 24.75 23.21 0.44
C VAL A 28 25.16 22.82 -0.97
N VAL A 29 26.47 22.67 -1.18
CA VAL A 29 27.00 22.06 -2.40
C VAL A 29 26.64 20.59 -2.38
N ARG A 30 25.78 20.14 -3.31
CA ARG A 30 25.42 18.72 -3.45
C ARG A 30 26.66 17.95 -3.92
N GLU A 31 27.18 17.11 -3.06
CA GLU A 31 28.25 16.17 -3.40
C GLU A 31 27.71 15.14 -4.39
N VAL A 32 28.33 15.02 -5.56
CA VAL A 32 28.00 14.01 -6.58
C VAL A 32 28.49 12.65 -6.08
N LYS A 33 27.56 11.71 -5.86
CA LYS A 33 27.92 10.37 -5.42
C LYS A 33 28.29 9.49 -6.62
N GLU A 34 29.33 8.71 -6.47
CA GLU A 34 29.82 7.78 -7.47
C GLU A 34 29.85 6.34 -6.95
N GLY A 35 29.81 5.38 -7.88
CA GLY A 35 29.91 3.96 -7.58
C GLY A 35 28.78 3.46 -6.69
N TRP A 36 29.11 2.55 -5.78
CA TRP A 36 28.16 1.92 -4.85
C TRP A 36 27.95 2.79 -3.61
N GLN A 37 26.69 3.00 -3.27
CA GLN A 37 26.25 3.72 -2.07
C GLN A 37 25.27 2.86 -1.29
N LEU A 38 25.47 2.74 0.03
CA LEU A 38 24.61 1.98 0.93
C LEU A 38 23.83 2.94 1.84
N GLY A 39 22.53 2.78 1.91
CA GLY A 39 21.67 3.35 2.93
C GLY A 39 21.01 2.22 3.74
N LEU A 40 21.33 2.12 5.02
CA LEU A 40 20.74 1.14 5.94
C LEU A 40 20.00 1.88 7.04
N PHE A 41 18.76 1.46 7.32
CA PHE A 41 17.91 2.07 8.32
C PHE A 41 17.25 1.01 9.19
N PRO A 42 17.11 1.25 10.50
CA PRO A 42 16.20 0.46 11.32
C PRO A 42 14.76 0.71 10.86
N THR A 43 13.98 -0.34 10.73
CA THR A 43 12.54 -0.23 10.50
C THR A 43 11.87 -0.07 11.85
N LEU A 44 11.35 1.11 12.12
CA LEU A 44 10.56 1.43 13.31
C LEU A 44 9.31 2.18 12.82
N THR A 45 8.21 1.46 12.69
CA THR A 45 6.94 2.02 12.27
C THR A 45 5.81 1.54 13.17
N TYR A 46 4.66 2.14 13.01
CA TYR A 46 3.45 1.75 13.73
C TYR A 46 2.25 1.81 12.80
N SER A 47 1.41 0.81 12.91
CA SER A 47 0.12 0.75 12.24
C SER A 47 -0.94 0.32 13.25
N ASN A 48 -2.12 0.92 13.21
CA ASN A 48 -3.23 0.52 14.07
C ASN A 48 -3.60 -0.97 13.90
N THR A 49 -3.50 -1.47 12.68
CA THR A 49 -3.84 -2.86 12.35
C THR A 49 -2.79 -3.85 12.85
N LEU A 50 -1.50 -3.55 12.68
CA LEU A 50 -0.40 -4.49 12.88
C LEU A 50 0.45 -4.25 14.14
N GLY A 51 0.25 -3.09 14.80
CA GLY A 51 1.06 -2.66 15.92
C GLY A 51 2.41 -2.08 15.50
N PHE A 52 3.41 -2.23 16.37
CA PHE A 52 4.77 -1.78 16.08
C PHE A 52 5.49 -2.75 15.16
N GLN A 53 6.14 -2.19 14.13
CA GLN A 53 7.09 -2.88 13.25
C GLN A 53 8.52 -2.58 13.71
N PHE A 54 9.34 -3.60 13.79
CA PHE A 54 10.77 -3.48 14.05
C PHE A 54 11.55 -4.40 13.11
N GLY A 55 12.74 -3.96 12.72
CA GLY A 55 13.56 -4.68 11.77
C GLY A 55 14.65 -3.82 11.15
N ALA A 56 15.06 -4.18 9.96
CA ALA A 56 16.01 -3.42 9.15
C ALA A 56 15.54 -3.35 7.70
N CYS A 57 15.73 -2.20 7.08
CA CYS A 57 15.55 -2.00 5.65
C CYS A 57 16.73 -1.21 5.08
N GLY A 58 16.96 -1.36 3.79
CA GLY A 58 18.03 -0.63 3.15
C GLY A 58 17.95 -0.60 1.65
N ASN A 59 18.76 0.29 1.09
CA ASN A 59 18.95 0.39 -0.34
C ASN A 59 20.45 0.43 -0.66
N VAL A 60 20.83 -0.30 -1.70
CA VAL A 60 22.16 -0.22 -2.29
C VAL A 60 22.01 0.38 -3.68
N PHE A 61 22.62 1.53 -3.91
CA PHE A 61 22.55 2.25 -5.17
C PHE A 61 23.87 2.13 -5.92
N TYR A 62 23.81 2.06 -7.25
CA TYR A 62 24.95 2.16 -8.11
C TYR A 62 24.74 3.28 -9.13
N TYR A 63 25.63 4.26 -9.12
CA TYR A 63 25.53 5.46 -9.95
C TYR A 63 26.50 5.47 -11.15
N GLY A 64 27.43 4.53 -11.24
CA GLY A 64 28.53 4.59 -12.21
C GLY A 64 29.67 5.48 -11.74
N TYR A 65 30.65 5.71 -12.62
CA TYR A 65 31.85 6.52 -12.35
C TYR A 65 32.10 7.51 -13.51
N GLY A 66 32.70 8.66 -13.20
CA GLY A 66 33.14 9.65 -14.19
C GLY A 66 32.03 10.10 -15.13
N GLU A 67 32.29 10.11 -16.45
CA GLU A 67 31.32 10.50 -17.47
C GLU A 67 30.10 9.59 -17.55
N GLY A 68 30.19 8.36 -17.02
CA GLY A 68 29.09 7.40 -16.90
C GLY A 68 28.27 7.55 -15.61
N ASN A 69 28.56 8.54 -14.78
CA ASN A 69 27.82 8.78 -13.54
C ASN A 69 26.41 9.30 -13.83
N SER A 70 25.42 8.65 -13.24
CA SER A 70 24.00 8.95 -13.43
C SER A 70 23.36 9.66 -12.21
N TYR A 71 24.14 10.04 -11.19
CA TYR A 71 23.61 10.72 -10.00
C TYR A 71 22.77 11.97 -10.36
N PRO A 72 21.62 12.19 -9.76
CA PRO A 72 21.05 11.50 -8.58
C PRO A 72 20.19 10.26 -8.90
N ASP A 73 20.11 9.83 -10.14
CA ASP A 73 19.25 8.74 -10.61
C ASP A 73 20.06 7.45 -10.82
N PRO A 74 19.96 6.43 -9.92
CA PRO A 74 20.84 5.28 -9.97
C PRO A 74 20.61 4.39 -11.19
N LEU A 75 21.69 3.80 -11.73
CA LEU A 75 21.63 2.75 -12.74
C LEU A 75 21.06 1.43 -12.19
N HIS A 76 21.42 1.10 -10.94
CA HIS A 76 20.89 -0.04 -10.21
C HIS A 76 20.51 0.37 -8.79
N LYS A 77 19.36 -0.09 -8.33
CA LYS A 77 18.91 0.04 -6.96
C LYS A 77 18.48 -1.33 -6.46
N PHE A 78 19.19 -1.84 -5.45
CA PHE A 78 18.78 -3.00 -4.67
C PHE A 78 18.08 -2.50 -3.40
N SER A 79 16.94 -3.07 -3.08
CA SER A 79 16.19 -2.77 -1.87
C SER A 79 15.96 -4.03 -1.09
N PHE A 80 15.99 -3.96 0.24
CA PHE A 80 15.69 -5.09 1.10
C PHE A 80 15.00 -4.62 2.38
N GLU A 81 14.20 -5.52 2.94
CA GLU A 81 13.55 -5.35 4.24
C GLU A 81 13.45 -6.71 4.92
N ALA A 82 13.75 -6.75 6.22
CA ALA A 82 13.44 -7.86 7.12
C ALA A 82 12.84 -7.26 8.38
N SER A 83 11.56 -7.54 8.63
CA SER A 83 10.83 -6.89 9.71
C SER A 83 9.81 -7.83 10.36
N HIS A 84 9.46 -7.49 11.60
CA HIS A 84 8.44 -8.18 12.38
C HIS A 84 7.52 -7.15 13.05
N PHE A 85 6.23 -7.48 13.11
CA PHE A 85 5.20 -6.68 13.76
C PHE A 85 4.78 -7.31 15.08
N THR A 86 4.47 -6.50 16.08
CA THR A 86 4.07 -6.98 17.42
C THR A 86 2.82 -7.84 17.42
N LYS A 87 1.96 -7.73 16.39
CA LYS A 87 0.80 -8.60 16.18
C LYS A 87 1.13 -9.88 15.38
N GLY A 88 2.42 -10.25 15.25
CA GLY A 88 2.87 -11.56 14.76
C GLY A 88 3.27 -11.64 13.30
N ARG A 89 2.96 -10.64 12.46
CA ARG A 89 3.37 -10.63 11.05
C ARG A 89 4.89 -10.50 10.93
N SER A 90 5.49 -11.33 10.06
CA SER A 90 6.88 -11.16 9.60
C SER A 90 6.88 -10.86 8.11
N ARG A 91 7.81 -10.01 7.66
CA ARG A 91 7.94 -9.61 6.28
C ARG A 91 9.41 -9.64 5.86
N PHE A 92 9.68 -10.31 4.74
CA PHE A 92 10.97 -10.32 4.06
C PHE A 92 10.76 -9.85 2.62
N TRP A 93 11.51 -8.86 2.21
CA TRP A 93 11.39 -8.29 0.87
C TRP A 93 12.75 -8.00 0.27
N LEU A 94 12.90 -8.37 -0.99
CA LEU A 94 14.07 -8.06 -1.82
C LEU A 94 13.58 -7.50 -3.16
N ALA A 95 14.24 -6.46 -3.66
CA ALA A 95 13.95 -5.92 -4.99
C ALA A 95 15.21 -5.39 -5.67
N LEU A 96 15.22 -5.51 -6.99
CA LEU A 96 16.16 -4.86 -7.90
C LEU A 96 15.36 -3.99 -8.86
N ASP A 97 15.71 -2.71 -8.95
CA ASP A 97 15.27 -1.81 -10.01
C ASP A 97 16.49 -1.35 -10.80
N SER A 98 16.53 -1.63 -12.08
CA SER A 98 17.70 -1.40 -12.91
C SER A 98 17.34 -0.80 -14.26
N LYS A 99 18.04 0.28 -14.62
CA LYS A 99 17.97 0.95 -15.92
C LYS A 99 19.07 0.51 -16.88
N ALA A 100 20.00 -0.32 -16.40
CA ALA A 100 21.21 -0.74 -17.14
C ALA A 100 21.37 -2.26 -17.24
N LEU A 101 20.48 -3.07 -16.65
CA LEU A 101 20.57 -4.53 -16.72
C LEU A 101 20.34 -5.04 -18.14
N LEU A 102 19.40 -4.46 -18.87
CA LEU A 102 19.13 -4.73 -20.27
C LEU A 102 19.15 -3.41 -21.04
N PRO A 103 19.93 -3.29 -22.16
CA PRO A 103 20.00 -2.04 -22.92
C PRO A 103 18.63 -1.56 -23.39
N GLY A 104 18.27 -0.34 -23.03
CA GLY A 104 17.01 0.30 -23.41
C GLY A 104 15.77 -0.19 -22.64
N TRP A 105 15.96 -0.98 -21.58
CA TRP A 105 14.88 -1.43 -20.71
C TRP A 105 15.13 -1.06 -19.24
N ARG A 106 14.09 -0.66 -18.52
CA ARG A 106 14.09 -0.68 -17.05
C ARG A 106 13.53 -2.02 -16.61
N VAL A 107 14.28 -2.74 -15.78
CA VAL A 107 13.91 -4.05 -15.26
C VAL A 107 13.70 -3.94 -13.77
N THR A 108 12.54 -4.36 -13.29
CA THR A 108 12.22 -4.44 -11.85
C THR A 108 11.95 -5.90 -11.49
N LEU A 109 12.76 -6.44 -10.58
CA LEU A 109 12.56 -7.77 -10.00
C LEU A 109 12.23 -7.61 -8.52
N SER A 110 11.32 -8.41 -8.00
CA SER A 110 10.99 -8.40 -6.58
C SER A 110 10.60 -9.78 -6.09
N ALA A 111 10.97 -10.07 -4.84
CA ALA A 111 10.50 -11.22 -4.09
C ALA A 111 10.06 -10.77 -2.70
N LEU A 112 8.90 -11.24 -2.26
CA LEU A 112 8.26 -10.90 -1.00
C LEU A 112 7.78 -12.18 -0.33
N ASP A 113 8.11 -12.34 0.96
CA ASP A 113 7.57 -13.39 1.81
C ASP A 113 6.92 -12.75 3.04
N ILE A 114 5.67 -13.08 3.27
CA ILE A 114 4.88 -12.61 4.42
C ILE A 114 4.34 -13.82 5.16
N MET A 115 4.70 -13.93 6.43
CA MET A 115 4.10 -14.87 7.38
C MET A 115 3.21 -14.08 8.32
N ASP A 116 1.91 -14.32 8.27
CA ASP A 116 0.90 -13.55 9.00
C ASP A 116 -0.09 -14.48 9.71
N PRO A 117 0.25 -14.94 10.92
CA PRO A 117 -0.57 -15.89 11.65
C PRO A 117 -1.89 -15.30 12.15
N LEU A 118 -2.02 -13.98 12.16
CA LEU A 118 -3.20 -13.25 12.62
C LEU A 118 -3.68 -12.28 11.53
N TYR A 119 -3.70 -12.74 10.27
CA TYR A 119 -4.24 -11.95 9.18
C TYR A 119 -5.73 -11.69 9.37
N TYR A 120 -6.14 -10.45 9.16
CA TYR A 120 -7.53 -10.05 9.27
C TYR A 120 -8.32 -10.41 8.02
N PHE A 121 -9.33 -11.24 8.17
CA PHE A 121 -10.35 -11.54 7.17
C PHE A 121 -11.70 -11.01 7.63
N TYR A 122 -12.13 -9.91 7.05
CA TYR A 122 -13.38 -9.24 7.42
C TYR A 122 -14.56 -9.61 6.50
N GLY A 123 -14.44 -10.66 5.69
CA GLY A 123 -15.43 -11.02 4.68
C GLY A 123 -15.37 -10.15 3.44
N PHE A 124 -16.45 -10.14 2.67
CA PHE A 124 -16.54 -9.47 1.39
C PHE A 124 -17.44 -8.24 1.44
N ASN A 125 -17.25 -7.33 0.45
CA ASN A 125 -18.09 -6.18 0.18
C ASN A 125 -18.18 -5.13 1.31
N GLY A 126 -17.12 -4.98 2.10
CA GLY A 126 -16.99 -3.89 3.05
C GLY A 126 -18.12 -3.79 4.06
N ALA A 127 -18.93 -2.73 3.97
CA ALA A 127 -20.05 -2.48 4.89
C ALA A 127 -21.17 -3.54 4.82
N ALA A 128 -21.24 -4.33 3.75
CA ALA A 128 -22.18 -5.45 3.67
C ALA A 128 -21.86 -6.58 4.67
N GLN A 129 -20.65 -6.59 5.24
CA GLN A 129 -20.27 -7.50 6.32
C GLN A 129 -20.21 -6.74 7.64
N PRO A 130 -21.12 -7.03 8.61
CA PRO A 130 -21.09 -6.41 9.93
C PRO A 130 -19.77 -6.63 10.67
N TYR A 131 -19.37 -5.66 11.48
CA TYR A 131 -18.20 -5.74 12.34
C TYR A 131 -18.61 -5.55 13.80
N SER A 132 -18.04 -6.32 14.70
CA SER A 132 -18.18 -6.22 16.14
C SER A 132 -16.83 -6.17 16.82
N GLU A 133 -16.61 -5.17 17.69
CA GLU A 133 -15.41 -5.06 18.49
C GLU A 133 -15.25 -6.26 19.46
N GLU A 134 -16.36 -6.77 20.03
CA GLU A 134 -16.36 -7.93 20.91
C GLU A 134 -15.85 -9.19 20.18
N LEU A 135 -16.29 -9.40 18.94
CA LEU A 135 -15.83 -10.52 18.12
C LEU A 135 -14.37 -10.35 17.67
N ASP A 136 -13.90 -9.12 17.49
CA ASP A 136 -12.49 -8.84 17.17
C ASP A 136 -11.58 -9.18 18.35
N GLU A 137 -12.00 -8.86 19.56
CA GLU A 137 -11.28 -9.25 20.79
C GLU A 137 -11.17 -10.78 20.94
N GLU A 138 -12.15 -11.54 20.44
CA GLU A 138 -12.15 -13.01 20.39
C GLU A 138 -11.41 -13.60 19.20
N LEU A 139 -10.73 -12.78 18.39
CA LEU A 139 -9.99 -13.17 17.19
C LEU A 139 -10.88 -13.81 16.09
N HIS A 140 -12.18 -13.51 16.10
CA HIS A 140 -13.16 -14.02 15.12
C HIS A 140 -12.80 -13.68 13.66
N TYR A 141 -12.14 -12.55 13.43
CA TYR A 141 -11.73 -12.09 12.10
C TYR A 141 -10.33 -12.56 11.70
N ASN A 142 -9.65 -13.40 12.49
CA ASN A 142 -8.29 -13.79 12.21
C ASN A 142 -8.19 -15.13 11.47
N VAL A 143 -7.19 -15.22 10.58
CA VAL A 143 -6.83 -16.41 9.82
C VAL A 143 -5.30 -16.49 9.67
N ASP A 144 -4.71 -17.67 9.68
CA ASP A 144 -3.28 -17.87 9.39
C ASP A 144 -3.06 -17.79 7.87
N ARG A 145 -2.33 -16.74 7.43
CA ARG A 145 -2.02 -16.49 6.02
C ARG A 145 -0.54 -16.37 5.79
N ASN A 146 0.00 -17.17 4.89
CA ASN A 146 1.35 -17.00 4.38
C ASN A 146 1.31 -16.67 2.89
N ILE A 147 2.14 -15.73 2.46
CA ILE A 147 2.24 -15.30 1.06
C ILE A 147 3.70 -15.33 0.65
N PHE A 148 4.01 -16.05 -0.42
CA PHE A 148 5.22 -15.83 -1.21
C PHE A 148 4.83 -15.22 -2.55
N GLN A 149 5.51 -14.14 -2.93
CA GLN A 149 5.25 -13.46 -4.19
C GLN A 149 6.57 -13.07 -4.86
N ALA A 150 6.68 -13.32 -6.14
CA ALA A 150 7.81 -12.88 -6.95
C ALA A 150 7.29 -12.28 -8.26
N PHE A 151 7.89 -11.19 -8.73
CA PHE A 151 7.55 -10.62 -10.02
C PHE A 151 8.74 -10.08 -10.78
N ALA A 152 8.59 -9.99 -12.09
CA ALA A 152 9.48 -9.31 -13.00
C ALA A 152 8.66 -8.37 -13.90
N ASN A 153 9.04 -7.08 -13.92
CA ASN A 153 8.47 -6.08 -14.81
C ASN A 153 9.54 -5.52 -15.73
N PHE A 154 9.20 -5.35 -16.99
CA PHE A 154 10.05 -4.81 -18.04
C PHE A 154 9.37 -3.58 -18.63
N GLN A 155 10.05 -2.45 -18.59
CA GLN A 155 9.55 -1.19 -19.14
C GLN A 155 10.45 -0.75 -20.28
N ARG A 156 9.89 -0.49 -21.46
CA ARG A 156 10.60 0.05 -22.62
C ARG A 156 10.07 1.42 -22.99
N PRO A 157 10.91 2.46 -23.03
CA PRO A 157 10.51 3.77 -23.52
C PRO A 157 10.08 3.69 -25.00
N LEU A 158 8.90 4.21 -25.32
CA LEU A 158 8.45 4.51 -26.68
C LEU A 158 8.74 5.96 -27.05
N SER A 159 8.74 6.82 -26.03
CA SER A 159 9.09 8.24 -26.11
C SER A 159 9.65 8.70 -24.75
N PRO A 160 10.15 9.93 -24.64
CA PRO A 160 10.60 10.47 -23.33
C PRO A 160 9.55 10.44 -22.22
N LYS A 161 8.26 10.39 -22.60
CA LYS A 161 7.13 10.45 -21.65
C LYS A 161 6.32 9.16 -21.58
N MET A 162 6.46 8.25 -22.55
CA MET A 162 5.64 7.05 -22.64
C MET A 162 6.48 5.78 -22.66
N LYS A 163 6.09 4.80 -21.87
CA LYS A 163 6.73 3.48 -21.78
C LYS A 163 5.66 2.40 -21.97
N VAL A 164 6.01 1.30 -22.61
CA VAL A 164 5.25 0.05 -22.54
C VAL A 164 5.79 -0.79 -21.40
N VAL A 165 4.90 -1.58 -20.82
CA VAL A 165 5.21 -2.47 -19.71
C VAL A 165 4.76 -3.86 -20.06
N ALA A 166 5.62 -4.85 -19.81
CA ALA A 166 5.28 -6.25 -19.75
C ALA A 166 5.76 -6.81 -18.41
N GLY A 167 5.02 -7.72 -17.83
CA GLY A 167 5.42 -8.30 -16.55
C GLY A 167 4.83 -9.68 -16.33
N VAL A 168 5.45 -10.41 -15.43
CA VAL A 168 5.00 -11.69 -14.94
C VAL A 168 5.14 -11.72 -13.43
N SER A 169 4.16 -12.28 -12.73
CA SER A 169 4.22 -12.49 -11.29
C SER A 169 3.74 -13.90 -10.95
N PHE A 170 4.39 -14.46 -9.93
CA PHE A 170 3.98 -15.71 -9.30
C PHE A 170 3.66 -15.41 -7.84
N SER A 171 2.52 -15.89 -7.36
CA SER A 171 2.10 -15.78 -5.97
C SER A 171 1.68 -17.16 -5.46
N ASN A 172 2.14 -17.50 -4.26
CA ASN A 172 1.67 -18.66 -3.50
C ASN A 172 1.01 -18.17 -2.22
N TYR A 173 -0.27 -18.44 -2.08
CA TYR A 173 -1.06 -18.17 -0.88
C TYR A 173 -1.29 -19.47 -0.14
N ARG A 174 -1.10 -19.45 1.18
CA ARG A 174 -1.47 -20.53 2.08
C ARG A 174 -2.35 -19.95 3.16
N LEU A 175 -3.56 -20.45 3.25
CA LEU A 175 -4.56 -20.03 4.22
C LEU A 175 -4.94 -21.22 5.08
N ARG A 176 -5.02 -21.00 6.37
CA ARG A 176 -5.45 -22.00 7.35
C ARG A 176 -6.33 -21.33 8.37
N ASP A 177 -7.21 -22.09 8.92
CA ASP A 177 -7.98 -21.61 10.05
C ASP A 177 -7.03 -21.21 11.20
N TYR A 178 -7.44 -20.24 11.96
CA TYR A 178 -6.68 -19.71 13.07
C TYR A 178 -6.47 -20.81 14.14
N ASP A 179 -5.26 -20.93 14.68
CA ASP A 179 -4.91 -21.86 15.75
C ASP A 179 -5.09 -21.21 17.14
N GLY A 180 -6.30 -21.36 17.71
CA GLY A 180 -6.64 -20.82 19.03
C GLY A 180 -5.78 -21.37 20.16
N SER A 181 -5.18 -22.56 20.01
CA SER A 181 -4.29 -23.14 21.03
C SER A 181 -2.99 -22.35 21.20
N ARG A 182 -2.55 -21.68 20.13
CA ARG A 182 -1.29 -20.94 20.09
C ARG A 182 -1.43 -19.46 20.49
N TYR A 183 -2.55 -18.82 20.12
CA TYR A 183 -2.70 -17.37 20.24
C TYR A 183 -3.77 -16.95 21.25
N GLY A 184 -4.48 -17.90 21.87
CA GLY A 184 -5.64 -17.63 22.69
C GLY A 184 -6.89 -17.38 21.83
N GLY A 185 -8.01 -17.22 22.44
CA GLY A 185 -9.32 -17.05 21.79
C GLY A 185 -10.27 -18.15 22.24
N ASN A 186 -11.55 -17.92 22.07
CA ASN A 186 -12.58 -18.89 22.35
C ASN A 186 -12.70 -19.88 21.18
N ASP A 187 -13.30 -21.05 21.43
CA ASP A 187 -13.64 -22.05 20.39
C ASP A 187 -14.73 -21.56 19.40
N THR A 188 -14.93 -20.26 19.31
CA THR A 188 -15.89 -19.62 18.40
C THR A 188 -15.37 -19.74 16.99
N ALA A 189 -16.19 -20.25 16.08
CA ALA A 189 -15.81 -20.36 14.67
C ALA A 189 -15.43 -18.97 14.09
N THR A 190 -14.29 -18.90 13.39
CA THR A 190 -13.86 -17.69 12.74
C THR A 190 -14.83 -17.32 11.61
N LEU A 191 -14.87 -16.03 11.24
CA LEU A 191 -15.63 -15.58 10.07
C LEU A 191 -15.16 -16.27 8.79
N TYR A 192 -13.86 -16.52 8.68
CA TYR A 192 -13.30 -17.28 7.57
C TYR A 192 -13.89 -18.68 7.47
N ARG A 193 -13.97 -19.39 8.61
CA ARG A 193 -14.59 -20.71 8.69
C ARG A 193 -16.07 -20.67 8.29
N ALA A 194 -16.81 -19.67 8.79
CA ALA A 194 -18.21 -19.49 8.43
C ALA A 194 -18.42 -19.24 6.91
N TYR A 195 -17.50 -18.54 6.26
CA TYR A 195 -17.52 -18.31 4.81
C TYR A 195 -17.23 -19.59 4.00
N VAL A 196 -16.35 -20.44 4.50
CA VAL A 196 -16.04 -21.75 3.87
C VAL A 196 -17.20 -22.70 4.07
N ASP A 197 -17.70 -22.86 5.28
CA ASP A 197 -18.79 -23.78 5.63
C ASP A 197 -20.11 -23.35 4.97
N GLY A 198 -20.33 -22.05 4.80
CA GLY A 198 -21.47 -21.47 4.06
C GLY A 198 -21.35 -21.49 2.54
N GLY A 199 -20.22 -21.99 1.99
CA GLY A 199 -19.98 -22.09 0.55
C GLY A 199 -19.76 -20.77 -0.18
N ILE A 200 -19.55 -19.67 0.57
CA ILE A 200 -19.17 -18.36 -0.01
C ILE A 200 -17.75 -18.44 -0.57
N ILE A 201 -16.85 -19.08 0.17
CA ILE A 201 -15.53 -19.48 -0.26
C ILE A 201 -15.57 -20.94 -0.65
N GLY A 202 -15.21 -21.26 -1.90
CA GLY A 202 -15.18 -22.64 -2.37
C GLY A 202 -14.07 -23.46 -1.69
N SER A 203 -14.32 -24.74 -1.48
CA SER A 203 -13.33 -25.64 -0.85
C SER A 203 -12.03 -25.74 -1.64
N GLU A 204 -12.07 -25.48 -2.95
CA GLU A 204 -10.92 -25.51 -3.87
C GLU A 204 -9.96 -24.33 -3.68
N GLU A 205 -10.43 -23.22 -3.12
CA GLU A 205 -9.65 -21.99 -2.87
C GLU A 205 -9.43 -21.69 -1.37
N ALA A 206 -10.15 -22.40 -0.48
CA ALA A 206 -10.08 -22.17 0.96
C ALA A 206 -8.66 -22.34 1.54
N GLY A 207 -7.85 -23.24 1.02
CA GLY A 207 -6.45 -23.42 1.43
C GLY A 207 -5.47 -22.44 0.76
N GLY A 208 -5.96 -21.48 -0.01
CA GLY A 208 -5.12 -20.66 -0.90
C GLY A 208 -4.78 -21.37 -2.21
N GLY A 209 -3.66 -21.00 -2.82
CA GLY A 209 -3.24 -21.61 -4.08
C GLY A 209 -2.06 -20.90 -4.73
N ASN A 210 -1.66 -21.41 -5.88
CA ASN A 210 -0.67 -20.79 -6.74
C ASN A 210 -1.37 -19.97 -7.83
N VAL A 211 -0.85 -18.78 -8.09
CA VAL A 211 -1.34 -17.88 -9.13
C VAL A 211 -0.17 -17.40 -9.96
N LEU A 212 -0.28 -17.58 -11.27
CA LEU A 212 0.61 -16.95 -12.25
C LEU A 212 -0.16 -15.80 -12.91
N GLU A 213 0.37 -14.58 -12.87
CA GLU A 213 -0.18 -13.46 -13.62
C GLU A 213 0.78 -12.99 -14.70
N VAL A 214 0.23 -12.66 -15.85
CA VAL A 214 0.93 -11.96 -16.94
C VAL A 214 0.25 -10.60 -17.12
N ARG A 215 1.06 -9.55 -17.17
CA ARG A 215 0.56 -8.19 -17.35
C ARG A 215 1.14 -7.53 -18.58
N GLY A 216 0.33 -6.69 -19.21
CA GLY A 216 0.75 -5.78 -20.25
C GLY A 216 0.12 -4.42 -20.05
N GLY A 217 0.82 -3.35 -20.39
CA GLY A 217 0.29 -2.02 -20.18
C GLY A 217 1.17 -0.90 -20.65
N ILE A 218 0.77 0.30 -20.28
CA ILE A 218 1.44 1.55 -20.62
C ILE A 218 1.66 2.40 -19.37
N VAL A 219 2.73 3.18 -19.40
CA VAL A 219 3.01 4.25 -18.43
C VAL A 219 3.25 5.55 -19.18
N TYR A 220 2.54 6.60 -18.78
CA TYR A 220 2.79 7.97 -19.24
C TYR A 220 3.24 8.78 -18.02
N ASP A 221 4.47 9.29 -18.05
CA ASP A 221 5.11 9.96 -16.91
C ASP A 221 5.75 11.28 -17.36
N THR A 222 5.25 12.37 -16.79
CA THR A 222 5.76 13.74 -17.02
C THR A 222 6.16 14.43 -15.73
N ARG A 223 6.28 13.65 -14.63
CA ARG A 223 6.68 14.20 -13.33
C ARG A 223 8.07 14.79 -13.40
N ASP A 224 8.29 15.87 -12.66
CA ASP A 224 9.62 16.49 -12.51
C ASP A 224 10.57 15.63 -11.67
N ILE A 225 10.05 14.97 -10.63
CA ILE A 225 10.80 14.08 -9.70
C ILE A 225 9.94 12.87 -9.37
N GLU A 226 10.52 11.65 -9.38
CA GLU A 226 9.75 10.43 -9.08
C GLU A 226 9.30 10.35 -7.61
N ALA A 227 10.16 10.70 -6.64
CA ALA A 227 9.91 10.49 -5.20
C ALA A 227 8.96 11.53 -4.58
N ALA A 228 9.07 12.79 -4.97
CA ALA A 228 8.28 13.90 -4.41
C ALA A 228 7.90 14.90 -5.51
N PRO A 229 6.99 14.53 -6.42
CA PRO A 229 6.63 15.37 -7.56
C PRO A 229 6.03 16.71 -7.12
N ASN A 230 6.47 17.80 -7.77
CA ASN A 230 5.85 19.12 -7.60
C ASN A 230 4.91 19.45 -8.79
N ARG A 231 5.13 18.81 -9.93
CA ARG A 231 4.33 19.01 -11.15
C ARG A 231 4.38 17.80 -12.07
N GLY A 232 3.36 17.67 -12.92
CA GLY A 232 3.30 16.65 -13.95
C GLY A 232 2.24 15.60 -13.67
N ILE A 233 2.21 14.59 -14.53
CA ILE A 233 1.21 13.52 -14.55
C ILE A 233 1.94 12.18 -14.54
N LEU A 234 1.39 11.22 -13.81
CA LEU A 234 1.68 9.80 -13.92
C LEU A 234 0.38 9.06 -14.24
N LEU A 235 0.34 8.39 -15.37
CA LEU A 235 -0.72 7.44 -15.72
C LEU A 235 -0.11 6.06 -15.88
N GLU A 236 -0.66 5.09 -15.16
CA GLU A 236 -0.33 3.68 -15.29
C GLU A 236 -1.61 2.93 -15.65
N ALA A 237 -1.61 2.17 -16.72
CA ALA A 237 -2.75 1.36 -17.13
C ALA A 237 -2.30 -0.03 -17.56
N PHE A 238 -2.89 -1.06 -16.95
CA PHE A 238 -2.53 -2.46 -17.16
C PHE A 238 -3.73 -3.34 -17.39
N LEU A 239 -3.49 -4.40 -18.14
CA LEU A 239 -4.33 -5.60 -18.18
C LEU A 239 -3.53 -6.74 -17.55
N ASN A 240 -4.12 -7.43 -16.57
CA ASN A 240 -3.56 -8.58 -15.91
C ASN A 240 -4.38 -9.82 -16.25
N SER A 241 -3.72 -10.86 -16.78
CA SER A 241 -4.31 -12.18 -16.98
C SER A 241 -3.78 -13.11 -15.90
N GLY A 242 -4.66 -13.63 -15.05
CA GLY A 242 -4.32 -14.51 -13.94
C GLY A 242 -4.75 -15.94 -14.20
N PHE A 243 -3.86 -16.87 -13.85
CA PHE A 243 -4.01 -18.32 -13.99
C PHE A 243 -3.83 -18.95 -12.61
N ALA A 244 -4.92 -19.42 -12.05
CA ALA A 244 -4.94 -20.17 -10.79
C ALA A 244 -5.75 -21.45 -11.00
N ALA A 245 -5.29 -22.57 -10.55
CA ALA A 245 -5.85 -23.93 -10.71
C ALA A 245 -7.23 -24.05 -11.39
N LYS A 246 -8.30 -23.54 -10.74
CA LYS A 246 -9.68 -23.53 -11.27
C LYS A 246 -10.20 -22.12 -11.59
N HIS A 247 -9.41 -21.09 -11.31
CA HIS A 247 -9.78 -19.69 -11.46
C HIS A 247 -8.89 -19.03 -12.49
N ASN A 248 -9.44 -18.72 -13.65
CA ASN A 248 -8.78 -17.87 -14.64
C ASN A 248 -9.54 -16.54 -14.67
N TYR A 249 -8.81 -15.46 -14.68
CA TYR A 249 -9.41 -14.14 -14.66
C TYR A 249 -8.62 -13.13 -15.49
N PHE A 250 -9.28 -12.05 -15.81
CA PHE A 250 -8.72 -10.92 -16.53
C PHE A 250 -9.13 -9.63 -15.81
N LYS A 251 -8.15 -8.90 -15.30
CA LYS A 251 -8.35 -7.64 -14.57
C LYS A 251 -7.84 -6.45 -15.34
N ALA A 252 -8.53 -5.33 -15.23
CA ALA A 252 -8.04 -4.02 -15.66
C ALA A 252 -7.68 -3.19 -14.45
N CYS A 253 -6.53 -2.52 -14.52
CA CYS A 253 -6.01 -1.62 -13.49
C CYS A 253 -5.61 -0.30 -14.14
N ALA A 254 -5.98 0.81 -13.55
CA ALA A 254 -5.59 2.14 -14.02
C ALA A 254 -5.36 3.08 -12.84
N TYR A 255 -4.24 3.79 -12.84
CA TYR A 255 -3.86 4.75 -11.81
C TYR A 255 -3.44 6.05 -12.48
N PHE A 256 -4.12 7.13 -12.14
CA PHE A 256 -3.85 8.45 -12.65
C PHE A 256 -3.50 9.38 -11.50
N SER A 257 -2.27 9.91 -11.47
CA SER A 257 -1.83 10.91 -10.51
C SER A 257 -1.48 12.21 -11.21
N HIS A 258 -1.92 13.33 -10.64
CA HIS A 258 -1.62 14.66 -11.16
C HIS A 258 -1.12 15.56 -10.04
N PHE A 259 -0.04 16.29 -10.33
CA PHE A 259 0.64 17.18 -9.40
C PHE A 259 0.57 18.60 -9.97
N LEU A 260 -0.19 19.44 -9.30
CA LEU A 260 -0.45 20.83 -9.69
C LEU A 260 0.32 21.76 -8.76
N HIS A 261 1.38 22.36 -9.28
CA HIS A 261 2.11 23.43 -8.61
C HIS A 261 1.23 24.68 -8.52
N ILE A 262 1.06 25.25 -7.34
CA ILE A 262 0.28 26.46 -7.10
C ILE A 262 1.25 27.63 -6.87
N PRO A 263 1.49 28.51 -7.85
CA PRO A 263 2.53 29.51 -7.79
C PRO A 263 2.09 30.71 -6.93
N LEU A 264 2.24 30.61 -5.63
CA LEU A 264 1.92 31.68 -4.66
C LEU A 264 3.14 32.49 -4.24
N GLY A 265 4.35 32.09 -4.65
CA GLY A 265 5.60 32.72 -4.25
C GLY A 265 5.93 32.54 -2.76
N LEU A 266 5.44 31.49 -2.15
CA LEU A 266 5.65 31.20 -0.73
C LEU A 266 7.03 30.65 -0.45
N LYS A 267 7.60 31.00 0.68
CA LYS A 267 8.83 30.39 1.21
C LYS A 267 8.44 29.42 2.33
N PRO A 268 9.06 28.26 2.41
CA PRO A 268 10.22 27.75 1.66
C PRO A 268 9.87 27.08 0.32
N GLY A 269 8.65 27.08 -0.13
CA GLY A 269 8.24 26.58 -1.43
C GLY A 269 6.72 26.66 -1.61
N ASP A 270 6.31 26.75 -2.86
CA ASP A 270 4.91 26.83 -3.23
C ASP A 270 4.18 25.50 -2.93
N PRO A 271 2.90 25.57 -2.58
CA PRO A 271 2.08 24.37 -2.38
C PRO A 271 1.90 23.57 -3.68
N VAL A 272 1.68 22.28 -3.50
CA VAL A 272 1.32 21.36 -4.58
C VAL A 272 -0.01 20.72 -4.25
N PHE A 273 -1.00 20.89 -5.12
CA PHE A 273 -2.21 20.08 -5.05
C PHE A 273 -1.96 18.79 -5.82
N ALA A 274 -1.94 17.67 -5.11
CA ALA A 274 -1.71 16.35 -5.66
C ALA A 274 -2.99 15.52 -5.53
N TYR A 275 -3.38 14.83 -6.60
CA TYR A 275 -4.48 13.86 -6.53
C TYR A 275 -4.17 12.62 -7.34
N ARG A 276 -4.70 11.50 -6.88
CA ARG A 276 -4.66 10.21 -7.55
C ARG A 276 -6.08 9.67 -7.69
N LEU A 277 -6.35 9.09 -8.84
CA LEU A 277 -7.55 8.29 -9.11
C LEU A 277 -7.09 6.88 -9.43
N GLY A 278 -7.69 5.88 -8.82
CA GLY A 278 -7.37 4.48 -9.02
C GLY A 278 -8.61 3.66 -9.37
N TYR A 279 -8.41 2.67 -10.22
CA TYR A 279 -9.39 1.63 -10.55
C TYR A 279 -8.69 0.27 -10.62
N GLU A 280 -9.30 -0.73 -10.04
CA GLU A 280 -9.00 -2.14 -10.27
C GLU A 280 -10.30 -2.92 -10.32
N GLY A 281 -10.46 -3.80 -11.31
CA GLY A 281 -11.63 -4.64 -11.43
C GLY A 281 -11.44 -5.83 -12.36
N THR A 282 -12.14 -6.91 -12.05
CA THR A 282 -12.23 -8.11 -12.89
C THR A 282 -13.18 -7.83 -14.05
N ILE A 283 -12.70 -7.95 -15.28
CA ILE A 283 -13.51 -7.76 -16.49
C ILE A 283 -13.97 -9.06 -17.12
N ASN A 284 -13.32 -10.16 -16.80
CA ASN A 284 -13.74 -11.49 -17.22
C ASN A 284 -13.16 -12.57 -16.30
N GLY A 285 -13.87 -13.67 -16.14
CA GLY A 285 -13.48 -14.81 -15.30
C GLY A 285 -13.84 -14.63 -13.84
N ASP A 286 -13.23 -15.42 -12.97
CA ASP A 286 -13.44 -15.42 -11.51
C ASP A 286 -12.09 -15.44 -10.80
N ALA A 287 -11.68 -14.31 -10.24
CA ALA A 287 -10.43 -14.27 -9.47
C ALA A 287 -10.68 -14.89 -8.09
N PRO A 288 -9.74 -15.71 -7.57
CA PRO A 288 -9.89 -16.24 -6.22
C PRO A 288 -9.87 -15.10 -5.20
N PHE A 289 -10.58 -15.27 -4.08
CA PHE A 289 -10.81 -14.18 -3.11
C PHE A 289 -9.50 -13.59 -2.56
N TYR A 290 -8.45 -14.39 -2.42
CA TYR A 290 -7.14 -13.96 -1.93
C TYR A 290 -6.33 -13.14 -2.97
N MET A 291 -6.81 -13.06 -4.23
CA MET A 291 -6.26 -12.21 -5.28
C MET A 291 -7.08 -10.93 -5.52
N GLN A 292 -8.14 -10.72 -4.74
CA GLN A 292 -8.88 -9.47 -4.81
C GLN A 292 -8.07 -8.33 -4.18
N GLN A 293 -8.07 -7.17 -4.85
CA GLN A 293 -7.29 -5.98 -4.50
C GLN A 293 -5.79 -6.24 -4.26
N SER A 294 -5.22 -7.17 -5.02
CA SER A 294 -3.77 -7.27 -5.16
C SER A 294 -3.30 -6.21 -6.16
N ILE A 295 -3.17 -4.97 -5.70
CA ILE A 295 -3.00 -3.78 -6.54
C ILE A 295 -1.57 -3.71 -7.10
N PRO A 296 -1.36 -3.95 -8.40
CA PRO A 296 -0.04 -3.98 -9.01
C PRO A 296 0.42 -2.58 -9.45
N MET A 297 0.82 -1.72 -8.52
CA MET A 297 1.38 -0.42 -8.86
C MET A 297 2.86 -0.53 -9.24
N LEU A 298 3.30 0.18 -10.29
CA LEU A 298 4.72 0.27 -10.64
C LEU A 298 5.48 1.27 -9.78
N VAL A 299 4.79 2.27 -9.25
CA VAL A 299 5.36 3.25 -8.33
C VAL A 299 4.56 3.18 -7.03
N PRO A 300 5.20 2.87 -5.93
CA PRO A 300 6.63 2.66 -5.67
C PRO A 300 7.21 1.27 -5.96
N HIS A 301 6.91 0.64 -7.07
CA HIS A 301 7.48 -0.65 -7.52
C HIS A 301 7.14 -1.87 -6.63
N THR A 302 5.97 -1.87 -6.04
CA THR A 302 5.52 -2.97 -5.18
C THR A 302 4.15 -3.47 -5.61
N MET A 303 3.84 -4.72 -5.30
CA MET A 303 2.46 -5.20 -5.29
C MET A 303 1.91 -5.00 -3.88
N LEU A 304 0.74 -4.39 -3.77
CA LEU A 304 0.03 -4.30 -2.51
C LEU A 304 -0.80 -5.56 -2.31
N THR A 305 -0.61 -6.18 -1.16
CA THR A 305 -1.34 -7.40 -0.75
C THR A 305 -2.30 -7.14 0.41
N GLU A 306 -2.47 -5.87 0.78
CA GLU A 306 -3.23 -5.47 1.96
C GLU A 306 -4.72 -5.24 1.67
N GLY A 307 -5.21 -5.60 0.49
CA GLY A 307 -6.58 -5.37 0.09
C GLY A 307 -6.89 -3.91 -0.19
N PHE A 308 -8.18 -3.56 -0.23
CA PHE A 308 -8.63 -2.19 -0.36
C PHE A 308 -8.96 -1.61 1.02
N GLY A 309 -8.42 -0.46 1.34
CA GLY A 309 -8.22 0.08 2.67
C GLY A 309 -6.72 0.15 2.95
N SER A 310 -6.26 0.65 4.06
CA SER A 310 -4.84 0.83 4.42
C SER A 310 -4.19 2.13 3.95
N ALA A 311 -2.95 2.32 4.38
CA ALA A 311 -2.14 3.52 4.13
C ALA A 311 -1.92 3.84 2.64
N LYS A 312 -2.03 2.87 1.74
CA LYS A 312 -1.67 3.04 0.32
C LYS A 312 -2.88 3.21 -0.61
N THR A 313 -4.08 2.96 -0.12
CA THR A 313 -5.33 3.12 -0.91
C THR A 313 -6.25 4.16 -0.28
N ILE A 314 -7.02 3.81 0.75
CA ILE A 314 -7.87 4.74 1.51
C ILE A 314 -7.41 4.73 2.96
N ARG A 315 -6.79 5.81 3.42
CA ARG A 315 -6.25 5.94 4.78
C ARG A 315 -7.36 5.94 5.83
N GLY A 316 -7.07 5.40 7.01
CA GLY A 316 -8.04 5.32 8.09
C GLY A 316 -8.91 4.06 8.08
N TYR A 317 -9.02 3.37 6.96
CA TYR A 317 -9.68 2.07 6.86
C TYR A 317 -8.75 0.94 7.29
N TYR A 318 -9.29 -0.09 7.94
CA TYR A 318 -8.50 -1.25 8.31
C TYR A 318 -7.96 -1.98 7.08
N GLU A 319 -6.75 -2.49 7.20
CA GLU A 319 -6.13 -3.32 6.18
C GLU A 319 -7.00 -4.54 5.88
N ASN A 320 -7.22 -4.84 4.61
CA ASN A 320 -8.09 -5.93 4.12
C ASN A 320 -9.57 -5.82 4.51
N ARG A 321 -10.03 -4.68 5.02
CA ARG A 321 -11.43 -4.51 5.42
C ARG A 321 -12.40 -4.57 4.25
N ILE A 322 -11.92 -4.26 3.05
CA ILE A 322 -12.76 -4.19 1.86
C ILE A 322 -12.19 -5.13 0.81
N VAL A 323 -12.92 -6.21 0.55
CA VAL A 323 -12.65 -7.17 -0.51
C VAL A 323 -13.85 -7.15 -1.46
N ALA A 324 -13.60 -6.80 -2.72
CA ALA A 324 -14.63 -6.67 -3.75
C ALA A 324 -14.05 -7.06 -5.11
N ASP A 325 -14.88 -7.28 -6.11
CA ASP A 325 -14.44 -7.65 -7.45
C ASP A 325 -13.92 -6.44 -8.24
N GLY A 326 -14.50 -5.26 -8.00
CA GLY A 326 -13.99 -4.02 -8.56
C GLY A 326 -14.16 -2.83 -7.64
N VAL A 327 -13.11 -2.00 -7.57
CA VAL A 327 -13.03 -0.80 -6.73
C VAL A 327 -12.52 0.41 -7.51
N VAL A 328 -13.00 1.60 -7.13
CA VAL A 328 -12.45 2.89 -7.55
C VAL A 328 -12.14 3.73 -6.33
N TRP A 329 -11.11 4.56 -6.40
CA TRP A 329 -10.79 5.48 -5.31
C TRP A 329 -10.09 6.75 -5.79
N GLY A 330 -10.13 7.78 -4.96
CA GLY A 330 -9.40 9.01 -5.14
C GLY A 330 -8.71 9.44 -3.86
N ASN A 331 -7.48 9.89 -3.97
CA ASN A 331 -6.73 10.53 -2.90
C ASN A 331 -6.45 11.97 -3.31
N PHE A 332 -6.71 12.91 -2.43
CA PHE A 332 -6.53 14.34 -2.66
C PHE A 332 -5.69 14.94 -1.54
N GLU A 333 -4.57 15.58 -1.87
CA GLU A 333 -3.63 16.14 -0.89
C GLU A 333 -3.24 17.57 -1.27
N LEU A 334 -3.17 18.44 -0.28
CA LEU A 334 -2.48 19.71 -0.42
C LEU A 334 -1.12 19.61 0.26
N ARG A 335 -0.05 19.50 -0.50
CA ARG A 335 1.33 19.34 -0.01
C ARG A 335 1.97 20.69 0.21
N VAL A 336 2.24 21.05 1.47
CA VAL A 336 2.83 22.32 1.86
C VAL A 336 4.16 22.10 2.54
N LYS A 337 5.26 22.57 1.94
CA LYS A 337 6.59 22.59 2.57
C LYS A 337 6.63 23.72 3.56
N VAL A 338 6.77 23.42 4.86
CA VAL A 338 6.72 24.41 5.96
C VAL A 338 8.10 24.95 6.27
N VAL A 339 9.10 24.09 6.30
CA VAL A 339 10.48 24.43 6.65
C VAL A 339 11.44 23.69 5.73
N LYS A 340 12.51 24.38 5.31
CA LYS A 340 13.68 23.79 4.66
C LYS A 340 14.92 24.16 5.47
N PHE A 341 15.80 23.21 5.70
CA PHE A 341 17.05 23.44 6.43
C PHE A 341 18.12 22.47 5.96
N ALA A 342 19.38 22.84 6.22
CA ALA A 342 20.52 21.99 6.01
C ALA A 342 21.13 21.62 7.37
N LEU A 343 21.49 20.37 7.55
CA LEU A 343 22.14 19.83 8.74
C LEU A 343 23.19 18.81 8.31
N TRP A 344 24.44 18.90 8.80
CA TRP A 344 25.55 18.01 8.43
C TRP A 344 25.77 17.86 6.90
N ASN A 345 25.73 18.96 6.17
CA ASN A 345 25.78 19.01 4.71
C ASN A 345 24.68 18.17 4.00
N GLN A 346 23.60 17.89 4.71
CA GLN A 346 22.43 17.22 4.15
C GLN A 346 21.27 18.20 4.09
N TYR A 347 20.42 18.03 3.09
CA TYR A 347 19.24 18.85 2.86
C TYR A 347 18.00 18.19 3.45
N PHE A 348 17.23 18.96 4.20
CA PHE A 348 15.97 18.52 4.81
C PHE A 348 14.83 19.48 4.49
N TYR A 349 13.63 18.92 4.40
CA TYR A 349 12.42 19.73 4.52
C TYR A 349 11.35 19.01 5.35
N ILE A 350 10.50 19.81 5.99
CA ILE A 350 9.28 19.36 6.65
C ILE A 350 8.10 19.82 5.80
N ALA A 351 7.16 18.90 5.54
CA ALA A 351 5.91 19.22 4.86
C ALA A 351 4.72 18.71 5.65
N VAL A 352 3.60 19.40 5.45
CA VAL A 352 2.28 19.06 6.02
C VAL A 352 1.32 18.86 4.86
N ASN A 353 0.53 17.79 4.94
CA ASN A 353 -0.38 17.39 3.87
C ASN A 353 -1.77 17.11 4.42
N PRO A 354 -2.67 18.12 4.53
CA PRO A 354 -4.09 17.83 4.69
C PRO A 354 -4.57 17.00 3.49
N PHE A 355 -5.40 15.99 3.76
CA PHE A 355 -5.88 15.09 2.74
C PHE A 355 -7.35 14.70 2.93
N PHE A 356 -7.91 14.23 1.83
CA PHE A 356 -9.24 13.64 1.74
C PHE A 356 -9.17 12.42 0.81
N ASP A 357 -9.68 11.27 1.25
CA ASP A 357 -9.74 10.05 0.47
C ASP A 357 -11.20 9.63 0.29
N LEU A 358 -11.51 9.14 -0.90
CA LEU A 358 -12.85 8.70 -1.29
C LEU A 358 -12.75 7.39 -2.08
N GLY A 359 -13.65 6.43 -1.83
CA GLY A 359 -13.68 5.18 -2.56
C GLY A 359 -15.07 4.59 -2.71
N PHE A 360 -15.19 3.66 -3.66
CA PHE A 360 -16.43 2.94 -3.94
C PHE A 360 -16.12 1.51 -4.37
N ILE A 361 -16.99 0.58 -3.96
CA ILE A 361 -17.10 -0.73 -4.58
C ILE A 361 -17.99 -0.57 -5.81
N VAL A 362 -17.41 -0.77 -7.00
CA VAL A 362 -18.14 -0.70 -8.26
C VAL A 362 -18.61 -2.06 -8.76
N GLN A 363 -17.93 -3.13 -8.35
CA GLN A 363 -18.28 -4.52 -8.60
C GLN A 363 -18.24 -5.31 -7.29
N PRO A 364 -19.37 -5.59 -6.64
CA PRO A 364 -19.43 -6.46 -5.47
C PRO A 364 -18.93 -7.88 -5.81
N TYR A 365 -18.33 -8.55 -4.84
CA TYR A 365 -17.80 -9.90 -4.98
C TYR A 365 -18.72 -10.94 -4.33
N ARG A 366 -19.19 -11.93 -5.10
CA ARG A 366 -20.01 -13.06 -4.64
C ARG A 366 -21.19 -12.66 -3.73
N LEU A 367 -21.85 -11.58 -4.09
CA LEU A 367 -22.93 -11.01 -3.28
C LEU A 367 -24.12 -11.95 -3.14
N ASP A 368 -24.44 -12.69 -4.20
CA ASP A 368 -25.45 -13.75 -4.24
C ASP A 368 -25.17 -14.86 -3.23
N ARG A 369 -23.94 -15.36 -3.19
CA ARG A 369 -23.53 -16.40 -2.23
C ARG A 369 -23.58 -15.88 -0.78
N GLN A 370 -23.21 -14.61 -0.54
CA GLN A 370 -23.38 -13.99 0.77
C GLN A 370 -24.85 -13.89 1.16
N ALA A 371 -25.73 -13.48 0.23
CA ALA A 371 -27.16 -13.38 0.47
C ALA A 371 -27.77 -14.73 0.83
N ASP A 372 -27.41 -15.77 0.10
CA ASP A 372 -27.88 -17.14 0.36
C ASP A 372 -27.43 -17.66 1.73
N ALA A 373 -26.15 -17.48 2.06
CA ALA A 373 -25.58 -17.96 3.32
C ALA A 373 -26.13 -17.22 4.56
N PHE A 374 -26.42 -15.92 4.44
CA PHE A 374 -26.96 -15.10 5.54
C PHE A 374 -28.48 -15.03 5.58
N SER A 375 -29.18 -15.67 4.64
CA SER A 375 -30.63 -15.76 4.63
C SER A 375 -31.10 -16.80 5.63
N THR A 376 -31.77 -16.35 6.70
CA THR A 376 -32.32 -17.25 7.73
C THR A 376 -33.67 -17.88 7.33
N THR A 377 -34.26 -17.53 6.16
CA THR A 377 -35.54 -17.97 5.71
C THR A 377 -35.49 -18.42 4.25
N PRO A 378 -35.86 -19.69 3.92
CA PRO A 378 -35.84 -20.16 2.54
C PRO A 378 -36.82 -19.40 1.63
N GLY A 379 -36.36 -18.97 0.47
CA GLY A 379 -37.16 -18.65 -0.71
C GLY A 379 -37.55 -17.20 -0.97
N SER A 380 -37.91 -16.38 0.00
CA SER A 380 -38.30 -14.97 -0.26
C SER A 380 -37.34 -13.95 0.36
N ALA A 381 -36.55 -14.38 1.29
CA ALA A 381 -35.63 -13.53 2.03
C ALA A 381 -34.30 -13.27 1.28
N ALA A 382 -33.83 -14.21 0.46
CA ALA A 382 -32.55 -14.09 -0.23
C ALA A 382 -32.49 -12.85 -1.15
N SER A 383 -33.52 -12.58 -1.93
CA SER A 383 -33.51 -11.39 -2.81
C SER A 383 -33.57 -10.07 -2.04
N PHE A 384 -34.26 -10.01 -0.91
CA PHE A 384 -34.28 -8.82 -0.06
C PHE A 384 -32.96 -8.63 0.65
N VAL A 385 -32.36 -9.70 1.16
CA VAL A 385 -31.01 -9.67 1.76
C VAL A 385 -29.98 -9.24 0.72
N GLU A 386 -30.04 -9.77 -0.50
CA GLU A 386 -29.14 -9.35 -1.59
C GLU A 386 -29.24 -7.86 -1.92
N VAL A 387 -30.47 -7.32 -2.03
CA VAL A 387 -30.67 -5.88 -2.27
C VAL A 387 -30.06 -5.05 -1.16
N ARG A 388 -30.30 -5.41 0.10
CA ARG A 388 -29.74 -4.73 1.26
C ARG A 388 -28.20 -4.79 1.26
N LEU A 389 -27.60 -5.95 1.05
CA LEU A 389 -26.15 -6.11 0.99
C LEU A 389 -25.53 -5.28 -0.15
N ARG A 390 -26.24 -5.20 -1.30
CA ARG A 390 -25.81 -4.39 -2.45
C ARG A 390 -25.83 -2.90 -2.15
N ASP A 391 -26.83 -2.42 -1.45
CA ASP A 391 -26.93 -1.02 -1.04
C ASP A 391 -25.86 -0.68 -0.02
N GLU A 392 -25.61 -1.54 0.95
CA GLU A 392 -24.51 -1.37 1.93
C GLU A 392 -23.12 -1.40 1.25
N ALA A 393 -22.91 -2.31 0.29
CA ALA A 393 -21.64 -2.39 -0.45
C ALA A 393 -21.35 -1.14 -1.29
N ARG A 394 -22.40 -0.44 -1.76
CA ARG A 394 -22.27 0.77 -2.60
C ARG A 394 -22.06 2.06 -1.82
N ARG A 395 -22.06 1.99 -0.49
CA ARG A 395 -21.83 3.19 0.32
C ARG A 395 -20.48 3.81 0.00
N PRO A 396 -20.38 5.16 -0.08
CA PRO A 396 -19.10 5.83 -0.26
C PRO A 396 -18.18 5.60 0.94
N LEU A 397 -16.94 5.28 0.68
CA LEU A 397 -15.89 5.11 1.67
C LEU A 397 -15.15 6.44 1.80
N VAL A 398 -15.26 7.10 2.94
CA VAL A 398 -14.75 8.46 3.13
C VAL A 398 -13.79 8.52 4.32
N SER A 399 -12.63 9.12 4.10
CA SER A 399 -11.73 9.50 5.18
C SER A 399 -11.04 10.83 4.90
N TYR A 400 -10.55 11.46 5.95
CA TYR A 400 -9.78 12.69 5.87
C TYR A 400 -8.75 12.74 6.99
N GLY A 401 -7.76 13.62 6.84
CA GLY A 401 -6.72 13.70 7.84
C GLY A 401 -5.58 14.62 7.47
N MET A 402 -4.44 14.38 8.12
CA MET A 402 -3.23 15.17 7.98
C MET A 402 -2.00 14.27 7.92
N GLY A 403 -1.17 14.47 6.90
CA GLY A 403 0.14 13.86 6.79
C GLY A 403 1.24 14.83 7.23
N PHE A 404 2.27 14.29 7.87
CA PHE A 404 3.52 14.98 8.21
C PHE A 404 4.67 14.27 7.53
N LYS A 405 5.51 15.02 6.84
CA LYS A 405 6.63 14.48 6.08
C LYS A 405 7.93 15.12 6.51
N LEU A 406 8.95 14.30 6.75
CA LEU A 406 10.33 14.74 6.90
C LEU A 406 11.13 14.13 5.75
N ALA A 407 11.52 14.96 4.81
CA ALA A 407 12.33 14.54 3.68
C ALA A 407 13.80 14.78 3.94
N TRP A 408 14.65 13.82 3.57
CA TRP A 408 16.10 13.88 3.59
C TRP A 408 16.63 13.70 2.17
N ASN A 409 17.34 14.70 1.68
CA ASN A 409 17.88 14.76 0.31
C ASN A 409 16.84 14.48 -0.80
N GLU A 410 15.58 14.83 -0.56
CA GLU A 410 14.44 14.66 -1.47
C GLU A 410 14.09 13.20 -1.85
N ASN A 411 14.96 12.23 -1.53
CA ASN A 411 14.82 10.83 -1.92
C ASN A 411 14.39 9.90 -0.78
N PHE A 412 14.59 10.31 0.45
CA PHE A 412 14.16 9.56 1.63
C PHE A 412 13.16 10.40 2.43
N ILE A 413 11.94 9.93 2.54
CA ILE A 413 10.85 10.67 3.15
C ILE A 413 10.27 9.81 4.27
N LEU A 414 10.39 10.27 5.51
CA LEU A 414 9.63 9.71 6.65
C LEU A 414 8.24 10.31 6.64
N SER A 415 7.26 9.49 6.89
CA SER A 415 5.84 9.82 6.83
C SER A 415 5.14 9.46 8.12
N ALA A 416 4.34 10.38 8.64
CA ALA A 416 3.38 10.13 9.70
C ALA A 416 2.00 10.59 9.21
N GLU A 417 1.04 9.67 9.12
CA GLU A 417 -0.33 9.95 8.67
C GLU A 417 -1.28 9.82 9.86
N LEU A 418 -2.12 10.83 10.02
CA LEU A 418 -3.25 10.82 10.95
C LEU A 418 -4.52 10.86 10.13
N ALA A 419 -5.38 9.86 10.25
CA ALA A 419 -6.61 9.77 9.50
C ALA A 419 -7.82 9.51 10.39
N HIS A 420 -8.96 10.01 9.94
CA HIS A 420 -10.28 9.74 10.49
C HIS A 420 -11.12 9.01 9.44
N CYS A 421 -11.52 7.78 9.74
CA CYS A 421 -12.51 7.04 8.97
C CYS A 421 -13.91 7.48 9.39
N VAL A 422 -14.73 7.88 8.41
CA VAL A 422 -16.11 8.33 8.68
C VAL A 422 -17.01 7.16 9.08
N ASP A 423 -16.79 5.97 8.50
CA ASP A 423 -17.58 4.77 8.77
C ASP A 423 -17.02 3.99 9.95
N ARG A 424 -17.77 3.96 11.04
CA ARG A 424 -17.46 3.10 12.19
C ARG A 424 -17.58 1.62 11.78
N GLY A 425 -16.60 0.79 12.22
CA GLY A 425 -16.54 -0.63 11.88
C GLY A 425 -15.88 -0.95 10.53
N LEU A 426 -15.55 0.05 9.70
CA LEU A 426 -14.71 -0.12 8.53
C LEU A 426 -13.27 0.37 8.75
N GLY A 427 -13.08 1.22 9.73
CA GLY A 427 -11.79 1.80 10.07
C GLY A 427 -11.79 2.45 11.45
N SER A 428 -10.68 3.10 11.79
CA SER A 428 -10.49 3.77 13.07
C SER A 428 -10.92 5.24 13.01
N PRO A 429 -11.62 5.75 14.01
CA PRO A 429 -11.88 7.17 14.13
C PRO A 429 -10.58 7.97 14.41
N PHE A 430 -9.54 7.30 14.88
CA PHE A 430 -8.21 7.87 15.07
C PHE A 430 -7.16 6.87 14.61
N TRP A 431 -6.80 6.96 13.34
CA TRP A 431 -5.84 6.08 12.69
C TRP A 431 -4.48 6.74 12.57
N ILE A 432 -3.43 6.01 12.91
CA ILE A 432 -2.04 6.45 12.80
C ILE A 432 -1.27 5.44 11.96
N ASP A 433 -0.50 5.93 11.00
CA ASP A 433 0.49 5.15 10.27
C ASP A 433 1.82 5.90 10.21
N LEU A 434 2.89 5.17 10.48
CA LEU A 434 4.25 5.66 10.34
C LEU A 434 4.94 4.85 9.26
N GLY A 435 5.43 5.51 8.25
CA GLY A 435 6.00 4.84 7.10
C GLY A 435 7.04 5.66 6.35
N VAL A 436 7.32 5.25 5.13
CA VAL A 436 8.23 5.94 4.23
C VAL A 436 7.52 6.35 2.94
N ASN A 437 7.98 7.45 2.34
CA ASN A 437 7.48 8.08 1.12
C ASN A 437 6.09 8.72 1.24
N TYR A 438 5.66 9.36 0.17
CA TYR A 438 4.28 9.79 -0.03
C TYR A 438 3.40 8.57 -0.36
N VAL A 439 2.09 8.74 -0.23
CA VAL A 439 1.12 7.69 -0.60
C VAL A 439 1.16 7.41 -2.11
N PHE A 440 1.41 8.47 -2.92
CA PHE A 440 1.51 8.40 -4.37
C PHE A 440 2.40 9.52 -4.93
#